data_9f9510532f043c59982ff0a96267640e
#
_entry.id   9f9510532f043c59982ff0a96267640e
#
_cell.length_a   1.000
_cell.length_b   1.000
_cell.length_c   1.000
_cell.angle_alpha   90.00
_cell.angle_beta   90.00
_cell.angle_gamma   90.00
#
_symmetry.space_group_name_H-M   'P 1'
#
loop_
_entity.id
_entity.type
_entity.pdbx_description
1 polymer ?
#
loop_
_entity_poly.entity_id
_entity_poly.type
_entity_poly.pdbx_seq_one_letter_code
_entity_poly.pdbx_strand_id
1 'polypeptide(L)'
;MKNYYPLAAQNEWQYQQKDGSVYTNKVTATNGKEFTMHNSAANTTSTVRTDGNLMTTDALEAGNFQRWLTNDMKVGDHWTVTFKANGLDCLLLMTVKETGISKEVSGKVYADVAFVEAESQIIMNGSPMQLNFFTQYYYADGVGLILTTSSVGDMHSLTTYKLS
;
A
#
# COMPACT_ATOMS: atom_id res chain seq x y z
N MET A 1 15.19 9.94 9.41
CA MET A 1 14.56 8.61 9.21
C MET A 1 13.34 8.77 8.32
N LYS A 2 13.18 7.89 7.35
CA LYS A 2 12.02 7.92 6.46
C LYS A 2 10.76 7.46 7.17
N ASN A 3 9.63 8.01 6.76
CA ASN A 3 8.30 7.57 7.19
C ASN A 3 7.40 7.51 5.96
N TYR A 4 7.37 6.34 5.34
CA TYR A 4 6.63 6.15 4.09
C TYR A 4 5.12 5.99 4.29
N TYR A 5 4.65 5.88 5.52
CA TYR A 5 3.23 5.82 5.82
C TYR A 5 2.97 6.42 7.20
N PRO A 6 2.85 7.74 7.30
CA PRO A 6 2.66 8.40 8.61
C PRO A 6 1.27 8.09 9.16
N LEU A 7 1.25 7.29 10.22
CA LEU A 7 0.02 6.83 10.86
C LEU A 7 -0.23 7.59 12.14
N ALA A 8 -1.37 8.23 12.23
CA ALA A 8 -1.87 8.88 13.44
C ALA A 8 -3.39 8.97 13.35
N ALA A 9 -4.04 9.13 14.49
CA ALA A 9 -5.50 9.24 14.53
C ALA A 9 -5.98 10.37 13.62
N GLN A 10 -7.01 10.12 12.83
CA GLN A 10 -7.66 11.05 11.92
C GLN A 10 -6.83 11.42 10.68
N ASN A 11 -5.64 10.86 10.48
CA ASN A 11 -4.93 11.03 9.22
C ASN A 11 -5.79 10.49 8.07
N GLU A 12 -5.80 11.22 6.95
CA GLU A 12 -6.70 10.94 5.85
C GLU A 12 -6.02 11.22 4.52
N TRP A 13 -6.24 10.33 3.56
CA TRP A 13 -5.73 10.45 2.19
C TRP A 13 -6.90 10.29 1.22
N GLN A 14 -7.03 11.23 0.28
CA GLN A 14 -8.06 11.19 -0.74
C GLN A 14 -7.45 10.85 -2.09
N TYR A 15 -8.04 9.87 -2.77
CA TYR A 15 -7.55 9.38 -4.07
C TYR A 15 -8.61 9.56 -5.14
N GLN A 16 -8.14 9.84 -6.36
CA GLN A 16 -8.98 9.85 -7.55
C GLN A 16 -8.58 8.68 -8.44
N GLN A 17 -9.57 7.89 -8.85
CA GLN A 17 -9.37 6.79 -9.78
C GLN A 17 -9.39 7.30 -11.23
N LYS A 18 -8.96 6.45 -12.15
CA LYS A 18 -8.88 6.79 -13.59
C LYS A 18 -10.23 7.22 -14.17
N ASP A 19 -11.34 6.68 -13.67
CA ASP A 19 -12.69 7.02 -14.11
C ASP A 19 -13.22 8.33 -13.51
N GLY A 20 -12.42 9.01 -12.68
CA GLY A 20 -12.81 10.25 -12.00
C GLY A 20 -13.45 10.07 -10.63
N SER A 21 -13.79 8.83 -10.24
CA SER A 21 -14.36 8.58 -8.91
C SER A 21 -13.32 8.84 -7.82
N VAL A 22 -13.81 9.26 -6.64
CA VAL A 22 -12.96 9.68 -5.52
C VAL A 22 -13.30 8.83 -4.29
N TYR A 23 -12.28 8.45 -3.53
CA TYR A 23 -12.46 7.77 -2.26
C TYR A 23 -11.40 8.22 -1.26
N THR A 24 -11.60 7.88 0.01
CA THR A 24 -10.67 8.21 1.09
C THR A 24 -10.23 6.95 1.84
N ASN A 25 -8.98 6.96 2.27
CA ASN A 25 -8.47 6.10 3.34
C ASN A 25 -8.27 6.96 4.57
N LYS A 26 -8.82 6.54 5.71
CA LYS A 26 -8.76 7.33 6.94
C LYS A 26 -8.44 6.45 8.13
N VAL A 27 -7.54 6.94 8.99
CA VAL A 27 -7.28 6.31 10.29
C VAL A 27 -8.37 6.76 11.24
N THR A 28 -9.27 5.86 11.61
CA THR A 28 -10.44 6.18 12.43
C THR A 28 -10.21 5.95 13.92
N ALA A 29 -9.25 5.10 14.28
CA ALA A 29 -8.93 4.82 15.68
C ALA A 29 -7.50 4.31 15.81
N THR A 30 -6.90 4.48 16.98
CA THR A 30 -5.58 3.94 17.28
C THR A 30 -5.42 3.71 18.78
N ASN A 31 -4.58 2.71 19.12
CA ASN A 31 -4.08 2.52 20.49
C ASN A 31 -2.58 2.78 20.61
N GLY A 32 -1.98 3.41 19.57
CA GLY A 32 -0.55 3.74 19.52
C GLY A 32 0.28 2.78 18.70
N LYS A 33 -0.07 1.51 18.61
CA LYS A 33 0.62 0.49 17.80
C LYS A 33 -0.28 -0.09 16.71
N GLU A 34 -1.58 -0.12 16.95
CA GLU A 34 -2.56 -0.55 15.98
C GLU A 34 -3.40 0.63 15.53
N PHE A 35 -3.67 0.66 14.25
CA PHE A 35 -4.43 1.73 13.60
C PHE A 35 -5.57 1.09 12.80
N THR A 36 -6.78 1.57 13.04
CA THR A 36 -7.95 1.15 12.25
C THR A 36 -8.04 2.04 11.02
N MET A 37 -8.02 1.42 9.84
CA MET A 37 -8.06 2.11 8.56
C MET A 37 -9.39 1.83 7.87
N HIS A 38 -10.10 2.88 7.48
CA HIS A 38 -11.34 2.77 6.73
C HIS A 38 -11.15 3.22 5.30
N ASN A 39 -11.59 2.40 4.35
CA ASN A 39 -11.61 2.71 2.91
C ASN A 39 -13.04 2.97 2.48
N SER A 40 -13.32 4.18 1.99
CA SER A 40 -14.69 4.58 1.64
C SER A 40 -15.19 3.98 0.32
N ALA A 41 -14.30 3.59 -0.58
CA ALA A 41 -14.70 2.98 -1.86
C ALA A 41 -15.32 1.61 -1.64
N ALA A 42 -14.65 0.77 -0.88
CA ALA A 42 -15.12 -0.59 -0.58
C ALA A 42 -15.97 -0.64 0.69
N ASN A 43 -16.04 0.46 1.45
CA ASN A 43 -16.66 0.53 2.78
C ASN A 43 -16.13 -0.59 3.68
N THR A 44 -14.82 -0.74 3.69
CA THR A 44 -14.14 -1.79 4.47
C THR A 44 -13.24 -1.18 5.52
N THR A 45 -13.01 -1.95 6.57
CA THR A 45 -12.12 -1.59 7.66
C THR A 45 -11.03 -2.64 7.76
N SER A 46 -9.79 -2.18 7.92
CA SER A 46 -8.64 -3.05 8.14
C SER A 46 -7.81 -2.53 9.30
N THR A 47 -6.89 -3.35 9.77
CA THR A 47 -5.97 -2.97 10.84
C THR A 47 -4.56 -2.88 10.28
N VAL A 48 -3.84 -1.85 10.69
CA VAL A 48 -2.42 -1.66 10.42
C VAL A 48 -1.68 -1.69 11.74
N ARG A 49 -0.59 -2.46 11.81
CA ARG A 49 0.28 -2.53 12.98
C ARG A 49 1.65 -1.99 12.63
N THR A 50 2.26 -1.28 13.57
CA THR A 50 3.64 -0.78 13.43
C THR A 50 4.51 -1.35 14.53
N ASP A 51 5.74 -1.72 14.18
CA ASP A 51 6.76 -2.18 15.12
C ASP A 51 8.11 -1.67 14.60
N GLY A 52 8.58 -0.55 15.17
CA GLY A 52 9.75 0.14 14.66
C GLY A 52 9.53 0.59 13.21
N ASN A 53 10.37 0.09 12.30
CA ASN A 53 10.28 0.41 10.87
C ASN A 53 9.26 -0.46 10.13
N LEU A 54 8.79 -1.54 10.74
CA LEU A 54 7.94 -2.52 10.07
C LEU A 54 6.47 -2.13 10.17
N MET A 55 5.79 -2.18 9.05
CA MET A 55 4.34 -2.04 8.97
C MET A 55 3.73 -3.34 8.45
N THR A 56 2.74 -3.87 9.19
CA THR A 56 1.96 -5.03 8.78
C THR A 56 0.48 -4.67 8.68
N THR A 57 -0.25 -5.40 7.86
CA THR A 57 -1.69 -5.15 7.70
C THR A 57 -2.44 -6.44 7.39
N ASP A 58 -3.72 -6.46 7.73
CA ASP A 58 -4.67 -7.53 7.37
C ASP A 58 -5.65 -7.09 6.27
N ALA A 59 -5.28 -6.07 5.49
CA ALA A 59 -6.18 -5.49 4.49
C ALA A 59 -6.57 -6.47 3.37
N LEU A 60 -5.73 -7.47 3.09
CA LEU A 60 -5.99 -8.45 2.03
C LEU A 60 -6.80 -9.66 2.52
N GLU A 61 -6.69 -9.97 3.80
CA GLU A 61 -7.45 -11.06 4.43
C GLU A 61 -7.58 -10.74 5.92
N ALA A 62 -8.81 -10.56 6.39
CA ALA A 62 -9.09 -10.14 7.78
C ALA A 62 -8.42 -11.09 8.79
N GLY A 63 -7.69 -10.52 9.74
CA GLY A 63 -6.96 -11.26 10.76
C GLY A 63 -5.63 -11.85 10.32
N ASN A 64 -5.31 -11.80 9.03
CA ASN A 64 -4.04 -12.30 8.51
C ASN A 64 -3.07 -11.12 8.30
N PHE A 65 -2.23 -10.84 9.30
CA PHE A 65 -1.30 -9.74 9.27
C PHE A 65 -0.04 -10.12 8.49
N GLN A 66 0.20 -9.42 7.40
CA GLN A 66 1.34 -9.63 6.52
C GLN A 66 2.21 -8.39 6.48
N ARG A 67 3.52 -8.56 6.32
CA ARG A 67 4.44 -7.44 6.09
C ARG A 67 3.99 -6.68 4.85
N TRP A 68 3.83 -5.36 4.98
CA TRP A 68 3.45 -4.51 3.86
C TRP A 68 4.60 -3.63 3.39
N LEU A 69 5.24 -2.89 4.31
CA LEU A 69 6.43 -2.11 3.98
C LEU A 69 7.30 -1.90 5.22
N THR A 70 8.53 -1.42 4.97
CA THR A 70 9.41 -0.93 6.03
C THR A 70 9.93 0.45 5.65
N ASN A 71 10.23 1.28 6.65
CA ASN A 71 10.73 2.63 6.41
C ASN A 71 12.20 2.66 6.00
N ASP A 72 12.92 1.56 6.16
CA ASP A 72 14.32 1.41 5.76
C ASP A 72 14.51 0.62 4.46
N MET A 73 13.50 0.62 3.60
CA MET A 73 13.56 -0.08 2.31
C MET A 73 14.74 0.36 1.46
N LYS A 74 15.36 -0.63 0.81
CA LYS A 74 16.46 -0.43 -0.15
C LYS A 74 16.11 -1.10 -1.47
N VAL A 75 16.64 -0.54 -2.55
CA VAL A 75 16.47 -1.12 -3.89
C VAL A 75 16.94 -2.57 -3.89
N GLY A 76 16.08 -3.47 -4.39
CA GLY A 76 16.33 -4.91 -4.43
C GLY A 76 15.73 -5.67 -3.26
N ASP A 77 15.31 -5.00 -2.19
CA ASP A 77 14.57 -5.67 -1.12
C ASP A 77 13.31 -6.32 -1.69
N HIS A 78 13.01 -7.53 -1.22
CA HIS A 78 11.83 -8.25 -1.67
C HIS A 78 11.25 -9.09 -0.53
N TRP A 79 9.96 -9.34 -0.58
CA TRP A 79 9.24 -10.18 0.37
C TRP A 79 7.96 -10.69 -0.27
N THR A 80 7.33 -11.66 0.37
CA THR A 80 6.06 -12.20 -0.11
C THR A 80 4.95 -11.86 0.86
N VAL A 81 3.75 -11.64 0.30
CA VAL A 81 2.51 -11.47 1.05
C VAL A 81 1.58 -12.58 0.61
N THR A 82 1.09 -13.39 1.55
CA THR A 82 0.21 -14.52 1.24
C THR A 82 -1.16 -14.30 1.87
N PHE A 83 -2.21 -14.63 1.14
CA PHE A 83 -3.57 -14.43 1.61
C PHE A 83 -4.53 -15.30 0.82
N LYS A 84 -5.75 -15.47 1.32
CA LYS A 84 -6.83 -16.15 0.62
C LYS A 84 -7.82 -15.14 0.08
N ALA A 85 -8.21 -15.32 -1.18
CA ALA A 85 -9.24 -14.53 -1.83
C ALA A 85 -10.11 -15.44 -2.70
N ASN A 86 -11.42 -15.39 -2.52
CA ASN A 86 -12.38 -16.20 -3.28
C ASN A 86 -12.05 -17.71 -3.28
N GLY A 87 -11.58 -18.21 -2.14
CA GLY A 87 -11.21 -19.62 -1.99
C GLY A 87 -9.88 -20.01 -2.62
N LEU A 88 -9.13 -19.04 -3.15
CA LEU A 88 -7.82 -19.28 -3.77
C LEU A 88 -6.71 -18.81 -2.84
N ASP A 89 -5.61 -19.55 -2.80
CA ASP A 89 -4.38 -19.13 -2.14
C ASP A 89 -3.62 -18.19 -3.08
N CYS A 90 -3.43 -16.94 -2.63
CA CYS A 90 -2.79 -15.90 -3.42
C CYS A 90 -1.45 -15.50 -2.81
N LEU A 91 -0.56 -15.00 -3.65
CA LEU A 91 0.73 -14.49 -3.26
C LEU A 91 1.05 -13.23 -4.03
N LEU A 92 1.56 -12.22 -3.32
CA LEU A 92 2.19 -11.06 -3.94
C LEU A 92 3.69 -11.14 -3.70
N LEU A 93 4.47 -11.07 -4.76
CA LEU A 93 5.91 -10.89 -4.66
C LEU A 93 6.20 -9.40 -4.72
N MET A 94 6.61 -8.83 -3.58
CA MET A 94 6.89 -7.40 -3.45
C MET A 94 8.37 -7.16 -3.68
N THR A 95 8.70 -6.17 -4.51
CA THR A 95 10.09 -5.80 -4.80
C THR A 95 10.23 -4.29 -4.76
N VAL A 96 11.24 -3.78 -4.05
CA VAL A 96 11.58 -2.36 -4.05
C VAL A 96 12.38 -2.08 -5.31
N LYS A 97 11.81 -1.31 -6.22
CA LYS A 97 12.41 -1.03 -7.53
C LYS A 97 13.27 0.23 -7.50
N GLU A 98 12.84 1.26 -6.79
CA GLU A 98 13.54 2.54 -6.70
C GLU A 98 13.30 3.19 -5.33
N THR A 99 14.25 4.01 -4.89
CA THR A 99 14.11 4.86 -3.72
C THR A 99 14.74 6.22 -4.01
N GLY A 100 14.34 7.23 -3.24
CA GLY A 100 14.92 8.58 -3.37
C GLY A 100 14.59 9.28 -4.68
N ILE A 101 13.53 8.85 -5.38
CA ILE A 101 13.11 9.48 -6.63
C ILE A 101 12.11 10.61 -6.38
N SER A 102 11.93 11.46 -7.39
CA SER A 102 10.85 12.45 -7.42
C SER A 102 9.73 11.93 -8.31
N LYS A 103 8.49 12.21 -7.93
CA LYS A 103 7.31 11.77 -8.69
C LYS A 103 6.26 12.86 -8.69
N GLU A 104 5.73 13.21 -9.86
CA GLU A 104 4.62 14.14 -9.98
C GLU A 104 3.30 13.36 -9.96
N VAL A 105 2.38 13.76 -9.07
CA VAL A 105 1.06 13.14 -8.94
C VAL A 105 0.05 14.26 -8.74
N SER A 106 -1.00 14.30 -9.56
CA SER A 106 -2.08 15.30 -9.49
C SER A 106 -1.54 16.74 -9.46
N GLY A 107 -0.50 17.02 -10.26
CA GLY A 107 0.09 18.35 -10.37
C GLY A 107 1.06 18.73 -9.27
N LYS A 108 1.32 17.85 -8.31
CA LYS A 108 2.27 18.10 -7.21
C LYS A 108 3.47 17.17 -7.35
N VAL A 109 4.67 17.73 -7.17
CA VAL A 109 5.92 16.94 -7.17
C VAL A 109 6.25 16.52 -5.74
N TYR A 110 6.43 15.21 -5.55
CA TYR A 110 6.83 14.62 -4.27
C TYR A 110 8.30 14.18 -4.37
N ALA A 111 9.07 14.48 -3.35
CA ALA A 111 10.46 14.04 -3.24
C ALA A 111 10.56 12.81 -2.34
N ASP A 112 11.72 12.15 -2.37
CA ASP A 112 12.02 11.00 -1.50
C ASP A 112 10.93 9.91 -1.61
N VAL A 113 10.65 9.51 -2.84
CA VAL A 113 9.63 8.51 -3.15
C VAL A 113 10.27 7.15 -3.29
N ALA A 114 9.66 6.14 -2.67
CA ALA A 114 9.99 4.73 -2.87
C ALA A 114 8.96 4.10 -3.81
N PHE A 115 9.44 3.35 -4.79
CA PHE A 115 8.62 2.63 -5.74
C PHE A 115 8.73 1.13 -5.47
N VAL A 116 7.59 0.50 -5.16
CA VAL A 116 7.47 -0.93 -4.87
C VAL A 116 6.54 -1.55 -5.90
N GLU A 117 6.97 -2.66 -6.50
CA GLU A 117 6.13 -3.40 -7.44
C GLU A 117 5.70 -4.74 -6.84
N ALA A 118 4.43 -5.07 -6.99
CA ALA A 118 3.84 -6.34 -6.55
C ALA A 118 3.51 -7.18 -7.78
N GLU A 119 4.08 -8.38 -7.86
CA GLU A 119 3.68 -9.37 -8.86
C GLU A 119 2.65 -10.31 -8.23
N SER A 120 1.47 -10.41 -8.85
CA SER A 120 0.40 -11.27 -8.38
C SER A 120 0.60 -12.71 -8.86
N GLN A 121 0.43 -13.67 -7.94
CA GLN A 121 0.54 -15.10 -8.21
C GLN A 121 -0.58 -15.85 -7.49
N ILE A 122 -0.96 -17.01 -8.04
CA ILE A 122 -1.87 -17.95 -7.38
C ILE A 122 -1.04 -19.19 -7.02
N ILE A 123 -1.27 -19.75 -5.84
CA ILE A 123 -0.64 -21.01 -5.43
C ILE A 123 -1.58 -22.15 -5.81
N MET A 124 -1.13 -22.99 -6.73
CA MET A 124 -1.88 -24.18 -7.17
C MET A 124 -1.03 -25.43 -6.92
N ASN A 125 -1.61 -26.40 -6.20
CA ASN A 125 -0.92 -27.65 -5.87
C ASN A 125 0.44 -27.41 -5.21
N GLY A 126 0.53 -26.39 -4.35
CA GLY A 126 1.74 -26.02 -3.63
C GLY A 126 2.76 -25.23 -4.45
N SER A 127 2.49 -24.92 -5.70
CA SER A 127 3.41 -24.17 -6.58
C SER A 127 2.85 -22.83 -6.97
N PRO A 128 3.63 -21.73 -6.89
CA PRO A 128 3.20 -20.43 -7.38
C PRO A 128 3.05 -20.43 -8.90
N MET A 129 1.94 -19.84 -9.36
CA MET A 129 1.68 -19.61 -10.77
C MET A 129 1.58 -18.12 -11.04
N GLN A 130 2.37 -17.62 -11.99
CA GLN A 130 2.36 -16.21 -12.37
C GLN A 130 1.08 -15.88 -13.11
N LEU A 131 0.47 -14.74 -12.75
CA LEU A 131 -0.73 -14.23 -13.41
C LEU A 131 -0.43 -13.16 -14.45
N ASN A 132 0.82 -12.76 -14.57
CA ASN A 132 1.26 -11.68 -15.44
C ASN A 132 0.53 -10.35 -15.11
N PHE A 133 0.25 -10.15 -13.83
CA PHE A 133 -0.42 -8.96 -13.32
C PHE A 133 0.50 -8.28 -12.30
N PHE A 134 0.78 -6.99 -12.52
CA PHE A 134 1.69 -6.21 -11.67
C PHE A 134 0.97 -4.97 -11.16
N THR A 135 1.23 -4.63 -9.89
CA THR A 135 0.75 -3.41 -9.26
C THR A 135 1.95 -2.60 -8.79
N GLN A 136 1.95 -1.31 -9.07
CA GLN A 136 3.00 -0.40 -8.67
C GLN A 136 2.49 0.52 -7.57
N TYR A 137 3.25 0.63 -6.47
CA TYR A 137 2.95 1.50 -5.35
C TYR A 137 4.07 2.52 -5.18
N TYR A 138 3.69 3.80 -5.06
CA TYR A 138 4.63 4.89 -4.85
C TYR A 138 4.33 5.53 -3.50
N TYR A 139 5.32 5.50 -2.60
CA TYR A 139 5.21 6.04 -1.25
C TYR A 139 6.16 7.22 -1.10
N ALA A 140 5.65 8.38 -0.69
CA ALA A 140 6.47 9.56 -0.44
C ALA A 140 6.77 9.69 1.04
N ASP A 141 8.03 9.96 1.38
CA ASP A 141 8.46 10.19 2.75
C ASP A 141 7.65 11.33 3.37
N GLY A 142 7.10 11.09 4.55
CA GLY A 142 6.30 12.06 5.29
C GLY A 142 4.87 12.26 4.77
N VAL A 143 4.45 11.54 3.73
CA VAL A 143 3.12 11.70 3.13
C VAL A 143 2.33 10.40 3.12
N GLY A 144 2.90 9.31 2.62
CA GLY A 144 2.21 8.03 2.47
C GLY A 144 2.13 7.58 1.01
N LEU A 145 1.14 6.76 0.71
CA LEU A 145 0.89 6.26 -0.64
C LEU A 145 0.37 7.41 -1.52
N ILE A 146 1.12 7.75 -2.57
CA ILE A 146 0.77 8.85 -3.47
C ILE A 146 0.19 8.39 -4.79
N LEU A 147 0.53 7.18 -5.23
CA LEU A 147 0.09 6.67 -6.54
C LEU A 147 0.08 5.16 -6.51
N THR A 148 -0.97 4.57 -7.06
CA THR A 148 -1.07 3.14 -7.36
C THR A 148 -1.42 2.99 -8.83
N THR A 149 -0.65 2.17 -9.55
CA THR A 149 -0.94 1.83 -10.94
C THR A 149 -0.92 0.31 -11.11
N SER A 150 -1.45 -0.19 -12.20
CA SER A 150 -1.36 -1.62 -12.52
C SER A 150 -1.08 -1.85 -13.99
N SER A 151 -0.65 -3.07 -14.31
CA SER A 151 -0.35 -3.48 -15.69
C SER A 151 -1.59 -3.51 -16.59
N VAL A 152 -2.80 -3.46 -16.02
CA VAL A 152 -4.05 -3.40 -16.77
C VAL A 152 -4.60 -1.97 -16.86
N GLY A 153 -3.83 -0.97 -16.44
CA GLY A 153 -4.17 0.43 -16.62
C GLY A 153 -4.91 1.10 -15.49
N ASP A 154 -5.07 0.43 -14.33
CA ASP A 154 -5.65 1.08 -13.15
C ASP A 154 -4.74 2.20 -12.67
N MET A 155 -5.35 3.27 -12.16
CA MET A 155 -4.61 4.39 -11.60
C MET A 155 -5.40 4.99 -10.44
N HIS A 156 -4.74 5.10 -9.27
CA HIS A 156 -5.28 5.77 -8.08
C HIS A 156 -4.29 6.85 -7.69
N SER A 157 -4.67 8.11 -7.85
CA SER A 157 -3.78 9.25 -7.63
C SER A 157 -4.19 10.01 -6.38
N LEU A 158 -3.26 10.27 -5.49
CA LEU A 158 -3.49 11.11 -4.31
C LEU A 158 -3.81 12.53 -4.77
N THR A 159 -4.94 13.08 -4.30
CA THR A 159 -5.37 14.44 -4.61
C THR A 159 -5.18 15.38 -3.42
N THR A 160 -5.57 14.94 -2.22
CA THR A 160 -5.39 15.71 -0.99
C THR A 160 -5.13 14.77 0.17
N TYR A 161 -4.52 15.30 1.23
CA TYR A 161 -4.30 14.54 2.46
C TYR A 161 -4.28 15.48 3.66
N LYS A 162 -4.62 14.95 4.82
CA LYS A 162 -4.56 15.64 6.11
C LYS A 162 -3.79 14.77 7.08
N LEU A 163 -2.70 15.29 7.60
CA LEU A 163 -1.85 14.61 8.57
C LEU A 163 -1.80 15.42 9.85
N SER A 164 -1.84 14.72 10.97
CA SER A 164 -1.71 15.33 12.30
C SER A 164 -0.28 15.25 12.82
#